data_7f37cfdd7dd5e8298cbdd2acd41e373f
#
_entry.id   7f37cfdd7dd5e8298cbdd2acd41e373f
#
_cell.length_a   1.000
_cell.length_b   1.000
_cell.length_c   1.000
_cell.angle_alpha   90.00
_cell.angle_beta   90.00
_cell.angle_gamma   90.00
#
_symmetry.space_group_name_H-M   'P 1'
#
loop_
_entity.id
_entity.type
_entity.pdbx_description
1 polymer ?
#
loop_
_entity_poly.entity_id
_entity_poly.type
_entity_poly.pdbx_seq_one_letter_code
_entity_poly.pdbx_strand_id
1 'polypeptide(L)'
;MSVLPPAPFGRMATAMITPFQADGALDEVGAARLAEYLVDVGNDALVVNGTTGESPTTSDAEKARLVRIVVEAVADRARVVAGVGTNDTAHTMELARAAEAAGAHGLLVVSPYYSKPPQAGLIRHFTTVADATGLPVMIYDIPGRTGVPVATETLVRLGDHPRIVAVKDAKDDLAASSWVLARTDLAYYSGTDVLTLPLLAVGGCGVVSVVSHVATGAIRAMIEAFDGGDPRRANALHRGLLPAFEGIFRSQGVILTKAALALAGLPAGPVRAPLVDATPVEVSRLRADLAAAVLDVAGPPEPVGAPPRRTSPAGFAVATAGEAS
;
A
#
# COMPACT_ATOMS: atom_id res chain seq x y z
N MET A 1 2.59 -1.19 29.85
CA MET A 1 2.88 -0.75 28.47
C MET A 1 2.28 -1.80 27.54
N SER A 2 1.35 -1.44 26.68
CA SER A 2 0.80 -2.36 25.68
C SER A 2 1.92 -2.70 24.70
N VAL A 3 2.18 -4.00 24.50
CA VAL A 3 3.12 -4.46 23.46
C VAL A 3 2.40 -4.26 22.12
N LEU A 4 2.97 -3.45 21.23
CA LEU A 4 2.43 -3.27 19.89
C LEU A 4 2.47 -4.60 19.11
N PRO A 5 1.48 -4.87 18.25
CA PRO A 5 1.47 -6.09 17.45
C PRO A 5 2.69 -6.14 16.51
N PRO A 6 3.18 -7.35 16.16
CA PRO A 6 4.25 -7.50 15.18
C PRO A 6 3.89 -6.81 13.86
N ALA A 7 4.86 -6.12 13.27
CA ALA A 7 4.70 -5.43 12.00
C ALA A 7 5.90 -5.74 11.07
N PRO A 8 5.94 -6.93 10.45
CA PRO A 8 7.10 -7.43 9.71
C PRO A 8 7.51 -6.53 8.54
N PHE A 9 6.58 -5.70 8.04
CA PHE A 9 6.83 -4.74 6.97
C PHE A 9 6.69 -3.28 7.43
N GLY A 10 6.86 -3.01 8.75
CA GLY A 10 6.59 -1.70 9.34
C GLY A 10 5.10 -1.45 9.50
N ARG A 11 4.72 -0.26 9.91
CA ARG A 11 3.31 0.11 10.16
C ARG A 11 2.68 0.88 9.01
N MET A 12 3.52 1.52 8.19
CA MET A 12 3.14 2.36 7.07
C MET A 12 3.74 1.84 5.77
N ALA A 13 2.93 1.23 4.93
CA ALA A 13 3.34 0.78 3.61
C ALA A 13 2.52 1.49 2.52
N THR A 14 3.16 1.83 1.41
CA THR A 14 2.49 2.37 0.22
C THR A 14 2.35 1.30 -0.86
N ALA A 15 1.12 1.09 -1.35
CA ALA A 15 0.86 0.34 -2.57
C ALA A 15 1.26 1.22 -3.77
N MET A 16 2.55 1.24 -4.09
CA MET A 16 3.17 2.15 -5.04
C MET A 16 2.61 1.98 -6.45
N ILE A 17 2.31 3.10 -7.13
CA ILE A 17 2.00 3.12 -8.57
C ILE A 17 3.25 2.76 -9.37
N THR A 18 3.05 2.30 -10.59
CA THR A 18 4.14 2.14 -11.57
C THR A 18 4.17 3.37 -12.48
N PRO A 19 5.22 4.20 -12.43
CA PRO A 19 5.37 5.31 -13.38
C PRO A 19 5.60 4.81 -14.79
N PHE A 20 4.95 5.44 -15.77
CA PHE A 20 5.16 5.17 -17.18
C PHE A 20 5.55 6.42 -17.94
N GLN A 21 6.33 6.24 -19.01
CA GLN A 21 6.61 7.27 -20.01
C GLN A 21 5.35 7.59 -20.82
N ALA A 22 5.37 8.69 -21.56
CA ALA A 22 4.23 9.11 -22.39
C ALA A 22 3.83 8.06 -23.46
N ASP A 23 4.75 7.23 -23.89
CA ASP A 23 4.53 6.12 -24.83
C ASP A 23 4.08 4.82 -24.13
N GLY A 24 3.93 4.84 -22.81
CA GLY A 24 3.54 3.71 -22.00
C GLY A 24 4.69 2.78 -21.59
N ALA A 25 5.94 3.06 -21.94
CA ALA A 25 7.10 2.31 -21.43
C ALA A 25 7.30 2.55 -19.92
N LEU A 26 7.94 1.60 -19.22
CA LEU A 26 8.29 1.77 -17.82
C LEU A 26 9.22 2.98 -17.63
N ASP A 27 8.83 3.93 -16.78
CA ASP A 27 9.69 5.05 -16.38
C ASP A 27 10.58 4.62 -15.21
N GLU A 28 11.72 4.04 -15.52
CA GLU A 28 12.67 3.53 -14.52
C GLU A 28 13.21 4.64 -13.61
N VAL A 29 13.53 5.80 -14.17
CA VAL A 29 14.03 6.96 -13.42
C VAL A 29 12.93 7.53 -12.52
N GLY A 30 11.73 7.67 -13.06
CA GLY A 30 10.57 8.08 -12.30
C GLY A 30 10.22 7.11 -11.17
N ALA A 31 10.36 5.80 -11.40
CA ALA A 31 10.12 4.78 -10.38
C ALA A 31 11.11 4.89 -9.21
N ALA A 32 12.40 5.06 -9.49
CA ALA A 32 13.42 5.27 -8.46
C ALA A 32 13.13 6.54 -7.64
N ARG A 33 12.89 7.67 -8.32
CA ARG A 33 12.58 8.95 -7.67
C ARG A 33 11.32 8.91 -6.82
N LEU A 34 10.27 8.22 -7.30
CA LEU A 34 9.04 8.06 -6.53
C LEU A 34 9.26 7.19 -5.29
N ALA A 35 10.04 6.11 -5.42
CA ALA A 35 10.38 5.24 -4.29
C ALA A 35 11.16 6.00 -3.21
N GLU A 36 12.18 6.77 -3.59
CA GLU A 36 12.93 7.63 -2.67
C GLU A 36 12.01 8.63 -1.96
N TYR A 37 11.18 9.35 -2.72
CA TYR A 37 10.22 10.29 -2.15
C TYR A 37 9.30 9.63 -1.12
N LEU A 38 8.71 8.47 -1.46
CA LEU A 38 7.79 7.77 -0.56
C LEU A 38 8.47 7.34 0.75
N VAL A 39 9.73 6.96 0.70
CA VAL A 39 10.51 6.63 1.90
C VAL A 39 10.85 7.90 2.69
N ASP A 40 11.26 8.96 2.03
CA ASP A 40 11.60 10.23 2.67
C ASP A 40 10.42 10.85 3.41
N VAL A 41 9.19 10.69 2.90
CA VAL A 41 7.98 11.16 3.60
C VAL A 41 7.48 10.19 4.68
N GLY A 42 8.17 9.07 4.92
CA GLY A 42 7.98 8.23 6.10
C GLY A 42 7.32 6.87 5.85
N ASN A 43 7.41 6.28 4.67
CA ASN A 43 6.97 4.89 4.50
C ASN A 43 8.03 3.90 5.00
N ASP A 44 7.59 2.87 5.73
CA ASP A 44 8.43 1.76 6.20
C ASP A 44 8.60 0.68 5.14
N ALA A 45 7.62 0.59 4.23
CA ALA A 45 7.64 -0.35 3.12
C ALA A 45 6.97 0.20 1.86
N LEU A 46 7.41 -0.31 0.71
CA LEU A 46 6.78 -0.09 -0.58
C LEU A 46 6.30 -1.43 -1.16
N VAL A 47 5.02 -1.49 -1.50
CA VAL A 47 4.43 -2.65 -2.18
C VAL A 47 4.38 -2.35 -3.68
N VAL A 48 5.24 -2.98 -4.45
CA VAL A 48 5.34 -2.81 -5.91
C VAL A 48 4.59 -3.93 -6.64
N ASN A 49 4.21 -3.70 -7.88
CA ASN A 49 3.48 -4.69 -8.71
C ASN A 49 2.15 -5.16 -8.10
N GLY A 50 1.56 -4.37 -7.21
CA GLY A 50 0.19 -4.62 -6.74
C GLY A 50 -0.86 -4.13 -7.74
N THR A 51 -2.14 -4.13 -7.33
CA THR A 51 -3.25 -3.58 -8.13
C THR A 51 -3.01 -2.11 -8.51
N THR A 52 -2.56 -1.31 -7.54
CA THR A 52 -2.23 0.11 -7.75
C THR A 52 -1.01 0.29 -8.67
N GLY A 53 -0.09 -0.68 -8.69
CA GLY A 53 1.04 -0.74 -9.61
C GLY A 53 0.70 -1.26 -11.02
N GLU A 54 -0.59 -1.37 -11.36
CA GLU A 54 -1.07 -1.84 -12.67
C GLU A 54 -0.53 -3.22 -13.07
N SER A 55 -0.41 -4.13 -12.09
CA SER A 55 0.13 -5.48 -12.30
C SER A 55 -0.45 -6.24 -13.51
N PRO A 56 -1.77 -6.16 -13.84
CA PRO A 56 -2.31 -6.85 -15.00
C PRO A 56 -1.75 -6.40 -16.36
N THR A 57 -1.21 -5.18 -16.44
CA THR A 57 -0.74 -4.58 -17.70
C THR A 57 0.78 -4.41 -17.76
N THR A 58 1.50 -4.91 -16.75
CA THR A 58 2.96 -5.01 -16.75
C THR A 58 3.40 -6.42 -17.11
N SER A 59 4.42 -6.55 -17.94
CA SER A 59 5.05 -7.85 -18.25
C SER A 59 5.84 -8.37 -17.05
N ASP A 60 6.16 -9.67 -17.06
CA ASP A 60 6.97 -10.28 -15.99
C ASP A 60 8.38 -9.68 -15.92
N ALA A 61 8.94 -9.34 -17.08
CA ALA A 61 10.24 -8.65 -17.16
C ALA A 61 10.18 -7.25 -16.52
N GLU A 62 9.12 -6.48 -16.79
CA GLU A 62 8.91 -5.17 -16.15
C GLU A 62 8.71 -5.30 -14.64
N LYS A 63 7.97 -6.33 -14.18
CA LYS A 63 7.79 -6.59 -12.75
C LYS A 63 9.12 -6.84 -12.03
N ALA A 64 9.94 -7.73 -12.57
CA ALA A 64 11.26 -8.03 -12.01
C ALA A 64 12.19 -6.80 -12.06
N ARG A 65 12.12 -6.03 -13.15
CA ARG A 65 12.89 -4.81 -13.32
C ARG A 65 12.49 -3.75 -12.31
N LEU A 66 11.18 -3.52 -12.12
CA LEU A 66 10.66 -2.54 -11.15
C LEU A 66 11.06 -2.90 -9.71
N VAL A 67 10.97 -4.18 -9.32
CA VAL A 67 11.42 -4.63 -7.99
C VAL A 67 12.87 -4.24 -7.76
N ARG A 68 13.77 -4.56 -8.73
CA ARG A 68 15.20 -4.24 -8.61
C ARG A 68 15.45 -2.75 -8.48
N ILE A 69 14.82 -1.93 -9.33
CA ILE A 69 14.95 -0.47 -9.29
C ILE A 69 14.56 0.09 -7.92
N VAL A 70 13.41 -0.37 -7.39
CA VAL A 70 12.92 0.12 -6.10
C VAL A 70 13.81 -0.36 -4.95
N VAL A 71 14.28 -1.62 -4.97
CA VAL A 71 15.23 -2.14 -3.98
C VAL A 71 16.52 -1.34 -3.97
N GLU A 72 17.10 -1.05 -5.15
CA GLU A 72 18.31 -0.25 -5.28
C GLU A 72 18.10 1.20 -4.78
N ALA A 73 16.95 1.81 -5.11
CA ALA A 73 16.64 3.19 -4.73
C ALA A 73 16.43 3.37 -3.22
N VAL A 74 15.74 2.43 -2.57
CA VAL A 74 15.45 2.56 -1.14
C VAL A 74 16.54 1.98 -0.25
N ALA A 75 17.38 1.08 -0.76
CA ALA A 75 18.44 0.38 -0.04
C ALA A 75 17.90 -0.25 1.28
N ASP A 76 18.54 0.06 2.41
CA ASP A 76 18.14 -0.42 3.75
C ASP A 76 17.10 0.46 4.47
N ARG A 77 16.66 1.56 3.83
CA ARG A 77 15.75 2.54 4.44
C ARG A 77 14.31 2.05 4.54
N ALA A 78 13.90 1.12 3.69
CA ALA A 78 12.54 0.57 3.67
C ALA A 78 12.51 -0.87 3.15
N ARG A 79 11.42 -1.58 3.45
CA ARG A 79 11.17 -2.92 2.88
C ARG A 79 10.48 -2.81 1.52
N VAL A 80 10.84 -3.67 0.59
CA VAL A 80 10.18 -3.80 -0.71
C VAL A 80 9.42 -5.10 -0.75
N VAL A 81 8.09 -5.03 -0.87
CA VAL A 81 7.19 -6.18 -0.95
C VAL A 81 6.68 -6.30 -2.37
N ALA A 82 6.95 -7.41 -3.04
CA ALA A 82 6.57 -7.61 -4.43
C ALA A 82 5.19 -8.26 -4.57
N GLY A 83 4.28 -7.62 -5.30
CA GLY A 83 3.02 -8.23 -5.73
C GLY A 83 3.28 -9.27 -6.81
N VAL A 84 3.02 -10.53 -6.48
CA VAL A 84 3.30 -11.68 -7.37
C VAL A 84 2.04 -12.52 -7.65
N GLY A 85 0.94 -12.29 -6.92
CA GLY A 85 -0.27 -13.10 -7.03
C GLY A 85 -0.93 -12.98 -8.41
N THR A 86 -1.29 -14.13 -8.97
CA THR A 86 -2.09 -14.28 -10.18
C THR A 86 -3.20 -15.31 -9.93
N ASN A 87 -4.02 -15.57 -10.94
CA ASN A 87 -5.02 -16.64 -10.89
C ASN A 87 -4.46 -18.02 -11.35
N ASP A 88 -3.16 -18.09 -11.61
CA ASP A 88 -2.42 -19.32 -11.89
C ASP A 88 -1.32 -19.53 -10.83
N THR A 89 -1.37 -20.66 -10.13
CA THR A 89 -0.41 -20.98 -9.07
C THR A 89 1.01 -21.14 -9.61
N ALA A 90 1.17 -21.79 -10.78
CA ALA A 90 2.49 -22.00 -11.37
C ALA A 90 3.14 -20.67 -11.76
N HIS A 91 2.41 -19.80 -12.45
CA HIS A 91 2.88 -18.46 -12.81
C HIS A 91 3.17 -17.59 -11.56
N THR A 92 2.33 -17.68 -10.51
CA THR A 92 2.59 -16.98 -9.23
C THR A 92 3.92 -17.42 -8.60
N MET A 93 4.25 -18.73 -8.67
CA MET A 93 5.55 -19.24 -8.18
C MET A 93 6.74 -18.71 -9.01
N GLU A 94 6.58 -18.61 -10.32
CA GLU A 94 7.61 -18.03 -11.21
C GLU A 94 7.88 -16.57 -10.86
N LEU A 95 6.82 -15.78 -10.70
CA LEU A 95 6.91 -14.38 -10.27
C LEU A 95 7.51 -14.24 -8.88
N ALA A 96 7.18 -15.14 -7.94
CA ALA A 96 7.74 -15.14 -6.59
C ALA A 96 9.27 -15.35 -6.61
N ARG A 97 9.75 -16.33 -7.38
CA ARG A 97 11.20 -16.56 -7.56
C ARG A 97 11.90 -15.40 -8.26
N ALA A 98 11.25 -14.82 -9.27
CA ALA A 98 11.79 -13.64 -9.95
C ALA A 98 11.91 -12.42 -9.01
N ALA A 99 10.92 -12.22 -8.13
CA ALA A 99 10.95 -11.18 -7.11
C ALA A 99 12.05 -11.40 -6.08
N GLU A 100 12.23 -12.65 -5.59
CA GLU A 100 13.34 -13.00 -4.69
C GLU A 100 14.69 -12.74 -5.34
N ALA A 101 14.88 -13.18 -6.59
CA ALA A 101 16.11 -12.93 -7.36
C ALA A 101 16.35 -11.43 -7.65
N ALA A 102 15.30 -10.62 -7.68
CA ALA A 102 15.37 -9.17 -7.83
C ALA A 102 15.64 -8.43 -6.49
N GLY A 103 15.71 -9.15 -5.36
CA GLY A 103 16.05 -8.60 -4.05
C GLY A 103 14.84 -8.15 -3.21
N ALA A 104 13.61 -8.57 -3.54
CA ALA A 104 12.45 -8.27 -2.70
C ALA A 104 12.62 -8.77 -1.26
N HIS A 105 12.03 -8.05 -0.30
CA HIS A 105 12.06 -8.39 1.13
C HIS A 105 10.83 -9.19 1.58
N GLY A 106 9.83 -9.33 0.73
CA GLY A 106 8.62 -10.08 0.98
C GLY A 106 7.72 -10.13 -0.25
N LEU A 107 6.68 -10.94 -0.17
CA LEU A 107 5.73 -11.15 -1.26
C LEU A 107 4.33 -10.72 -0.83
N LEU A 108 3.61 -10.04 -1.72
CA LEU A 108 2.17 -9.83 -1.62
C LEU A 108 1.46 -10.77 -2.60
N VAL A 109 0.67 -11.70 -2.08
CA VAL A 109 -0.02 -12.71 -2.88
C VAL A 109 -1.53 -12.46 -2.80
N VAL A 110 -2.12 -11.92 -3.87
CA VAL A 110 -3.57 -11.76 -3.96
C VAL A 110 -4.23 -13.11 -4.18
N SER A 111 -5.42 -13.30 -3.61
CA SER A 111 -6.24 -14.50 -3.89
C SER A 111 -6.45 -14.67 -5.40
N PRO A 112 -6.39 -15.89 -5.94
CA PRO A 112 -6.66 -16.14 -7.34
C PRO A 112 -8.01 -15.56 -7.74
N TYR A 113 -7.99 -14.62 -8.67
CA TYR A 113 -9.15 -13.92 -9.19
C TYR A 113 -9.77 -14.65 -10.38
N TYR A 114 -11.00 -14.28 -10.75
CA TYR A 114 -11.77 -14.78 -11.90
C TYR A 114 -12.27 -16.22 -11.72
N SER A 115 -11.38 -17.20 -11.46
CA SER A 115 -11.71 -18.64 -11.36
C SER A 115 -12.43 -19.03 -10.04
N LYS A 116 -12.43 -18.16 -9.02
CA LYS A 116 -13.11 -18.33 -7.74
C LYS A 116 -12.86 -19.71 -7.10
N PRO A 117 -11.61 -20.07 -6.76
CA PRO A 117 -11.29 -21.37 -6.21
C PRO A 117 -11.98 -21.60 -4.84
N PRO A 118 -12.30 -22.85 -4.49
CA PRO A 118 -12.79 -23.20 -3.16
C PRO A 118 -11.69 -22.99 -2.11
N GLN A 119 -12.06 -22.91 -0.82
CA GLN A 119 -11.12 -22.64 0.27
C GLN A 119 -9.93 -23.62 0.32
N ALA A 120 -10.16 -24.90 0.04
CA ALA A 120 -9.08 -25.88 -0.08
C ALA A 120 -8.09 -25.54 -1.21
N GLY A 121 -8.57 -24.98 -2.31
CA GLY A 121 -7.74 -24.46 -3.41
C GLY A 121 -6.94 -23.25 -2.98
N LEU A 122 -7.53 -22.32 -2.21
CA LEU A 122 -6.84 -21.17 -1.65
C LEU A 122 -5.71 -21.60 -0.71
N ILE A 123 -5.97 -22.54 0.21
CA ILE A 123 -4.95 -23.09 1.11
C ILE A 123 -3.78 -23.64 0.28
N ARG A 124 -4.09 -24.52 -0.68
CA ARG A 124 -3.06 -25.12 -1.54
C ARG A 124 -2.26 -24.05 -2.31
N HIS A 125 -2.94 -23.05 -2.88
CA HIS A 125 -2.30 -21.98 -3.63
C HIS A 125 -1.30 -21.23 -2.75
N PHE A 126 -1.75 -20.67 -1.62
CA PHE A 126 -0.91 -19.85 -0.75
C PHE A 126 0.26 -20.65 -0.14
N THR A 127 0.04 -21.90 0.30
CA THR A 127 1.13 -22.73 0.84
C THR A 127 2.15 -23.08 -0.22
N THR A 128 1.70 -23.45 -1.44
CA THR A 128 2.60 -23.76 -2.55
C THR A 128 3.44 -22.55 -2.95
N VAL A 129 2.85 -21.35 -2.99
CA VAL A 129 3.58 -20.11 -3.30
C VAL A 129 4.55 -19.75 -2.18
N ALA A 130 4.14 -19.89 -0.92
CA ALA A 130 5.01 -19.64 0.23
C ALA A 130 6.21 -20.62 0.28
N ASP A 131 6.03 -21.84 -0.21
CA ASP A 131 7.10 -22.84 -0.31
C ASP A 131 8.07 -22.61 -1.48
N ALA A 132 7.69 -21.76 -2.45
CA ALA A 132 8.50 -21.54 -3.64
C ALA A 132 9.74 -20.66 -3.41
N THR A 133 9.78 -19.89 -2.30
CA THR A 133 10.88 -18.97 -1.94
C THR A 133 11.15 -18.99 -0.45
N GLY A 134 12.25 -18.34 0.00
CA GLY A 134 12.55 -18.08 1.41
C GLY A 134 11.85 -16.84 1.99
N LEU A 135 11.11 -16.08 1.18
CA LEU A 135 10.57 -14.78 1.57
C LEU A 135 9.29 -14.88 2.42
N PRO A 136 9.08 -13.94 3.35
CA PRO A 136 7.81 -13.81 4.06
C PRO A 136 6.69 -13.39 3.12
N VAL A 137 5.49 -13.96 3.34
CA VAL A 137 4.31 -13.77 2.51
C VAL A 137 3.24 -12.97 3.26
N MET A 138 2.71 -11.96 2.60
CA MET A 138 1.50 -11.24 2.96
C MET A 138 0.37 -11.70 2.02
N ILE A 139 -0.66 -12.35 2.56
CA ILE A 139 -1.88 -12.68 1.82
C ILE A 139 -2.65 -11.39 1.53
N TYR A 140 -3.18 -11.25 0.32
CA TYR A 140 -4.06 -10.13 -0.02
C TYR A 140 -5.49 -10.63 -0.27
N ASP A 141 -6.38 -10.32 0.68
CA ASP A 141 -7.81 -10.67 0.63
C ASP A 141 -8.63 -9.45 0.18
N ILE A 142 -9.12 -9.49 -1.06
CA ILE A 142 -9.92 -8.43 -1.67
C ILE A 142 -11.05 -9.02 -2.50
N PRO A 143 -12.11 -9.54 -1.86
CA PRO A 143 -13.20 -10.26 -2.54
C PRO A 143 -13.96 -9.40 -3.55
N GLY A 144 -13.99 -8.08 -3.38
CA GLY A 144 -14.58 -7.15 -4.36
C GLY A 144 -13.90 -7.21 -5.74
N ARG A 145 -12.64 -7.69 -5.81
CA ARG A 145 -11.88 -7.86 -7.07
C ARG A 145 -11.70 -9.33 -7.43
N THR A 146 -11.47 -10.20 -6.45
CA THR A 146 -11.16 -11.62 -6.70
C THR A 146 -12.41 -12.47 -6.85
N GLY A 147 -13.55 -11.99 -6.33
CA GLY A 147 -14.83 -12.70 -6.40
C GLY A 147 -14.99 -13.81 -5.35
N VAL A 148 -13.98 -14.04 -4.49
CA VAL A 148 -14.04 -14.99 -3.38
C VAL A 148 -13.26 -14.45 -2.18
N PRO A 149 -13.84 -14.40 -0.98
CA PRO A 149 -13.12 -14.06 0.24
C PRO A 149 -12.28 -15.25 0.73
N VAL A 150 -11.19 -14.97 1.42
CA VAL A 150 -10.54 -16.00 2.24
C VAL A 150 -11.30 -16.13 3.55
N ALA A 151 -11.85 -17.31 3.82
CA ALA A 151 -12.62 -17.56 5.02
C ALA A 151 -11.74 -17.48 6.28
N THR A 152 -12.33 -17.11 7.41
CA THR A 152 -11.64 -17.02 8.70
C THR A 152 -10.86 -18.30 9.05
N GLU A 153 -11.48 -19.46 8.92
CA GLU A 153 -10.83 -20.75 9.20
C GLU A 153 -9.69 -21.07 8.23
N THR A 154 -9.78 -20.57 6.99
CA THR A 154 -8.70 -20.69 6.01
C THR A 154 -7.51 -19.83 6.40
N LEU A 155 -7.73 -18.59 6.83
CA LEU A 155 -6.65 -17.72 7.31
C LEU A 155 -6.01 -18.26 8.59
N VAL A 156 -6.81 -18.78 9.53
CA VAL A 156 -6.29 -19.44 10.74
C VAL A 156 -5.36 -20.59 10.37
N ARG A 157 -5.78 -21.48 9.46
CA ARG A 157 -4.94 -22.59 9.00
C ARG A 157 -3.71 -22.14 8.24
N LEU A 158 -3.79 -21.05 7.46
CA LEU A 158 -2.63 -20.48 6.76
C LEU A 158 -1.64 -19.82 7.71
N GLY A 159 -2.10 -19.33 8.86
CA GLY A 159 -1.26 -18.79 9.93
C GLY A 159 -0.31 -19.80 10.57
N ASP A 160 -0.57 -21.12 10.43
CA ASP A 160 0.35 -22.18 10.87
C ASP A 160 1.59 -22.29 9.97
N HIS A 161 1.59 -21.68 8.79
CA HIS A 161 2.70 -21.75 7.85
C HIS A 161 3.79 -20.72 8.19
N PRO A 162 5.06 -21.12 8.43
CA PRO A 162 6.08 -20.25 8.99
C PRO A 162 6.46 -19.04 8.12
N ARG A 163 6.19 -19.06 6.83
CA ARG A 163 6.43 -17.94 5.91
C ARG A 163 5.21 -17.08 5.61
N ILE A 164 4.01 -17.51 5.99
CA ILE A 164 2.80 -16.67 5.87
C ILE A 164 2.69 -15.86 7.16
N VAL A 165 3.11 -14.59 7.09
CA VAL A 165 3.31 -13.77 8.29
C VAL A 165 2.31 -12.61 8.40
N ALA A 166 1.59 -12.30 7.33
CA ALA A 166 0.71 -11.13 7.30
C ALA A 166 -0.50 -11.31 6.38
N VAL A 167 -1.49 -10.46 6.61
CA VAL A 167 -2.66 -10.26 5.75
C VAL A 167 -2.79 -8.77 5.43
N LYS A 168 -2.94 -8.44 4.14
CA LYS A 168 -3.52 -7.18 3.69
C LYS A 168 -5.01 -7.40 3.53
N ASP A 169 -5.79 -6.85 4.45
CA ASP A 169 -7.24 -7.02 4.49
C ASP A 169 -7.94 -5.86 3.76
N ALA A 170 -8.60 -6.19 2.65
CA ALA A 170 -9.56 -5.36 1.94
C ALA A 170 -10.88 -6.12 1.73
N LYS A 171 -11.20 -7.02 2.67
CA LYS A 171 -12.51 -7.65 2.82
C LYS A 171 -13.47 -6.76 3.61
N ASP A 172 -12.88 -5.89 4.47
CA ASP A 172 -13.59 -4.89 5.26
C ASP A 172 -14.55 -5.50 6.32
N ASP A 173 -14.25 -6.73 6.79
CA ASP A 173 -14.98 -7.44 7.84
C ASP A 173 -14.16 -7.51 9.13
N LEU A 174 -14.28 -6.46 9.95
CA LEU A 174 -13.54 -6.34 11.22
C LEU A 174 -13.89 -7.47 12.22
N ALA A 175 -15.10 -8.03 12.16
CA ALA A 175 -15.48 -9.14 13.02
C ALA A 175 -14.68 -10.41 12.63
N ALA A 176 -14.61 -10.71 11.33
CA ALA A 176 -13.78 -11.82 10.84
C ALA A 176 -12.30 -11.60 11.13
N SER A 177 -11.79 -10.38 10.94
CA SER A 177 -10.38 -10.02 11.24
C SER A 177 -10.06 -10.22 12.72
N SER A 178 -10.97 -9.82 13.63
CA SER A 178 -10.82 -10.06 15.07
C SER A 178 -10.73 -11.54 15.42
N TRP A 179 -11.51 -12.40 14.77
CA TRP A 179 -11.45 -13.85 14.99
C TRP A 179 -10.15 -14.49 14.50
N VAL A 180 -9.53 -13.98 13.43
CA VAL A 180 -8.21 -14.45 12.98
C VAL A 180 -7.12 -13.95 13.92
N LEU A 181 -7.14 -12.67 14.27
CA LEU A 181 -6.17 -12.06 15.21
C LEU A 181 -6.17 -12.74 16.59
N ALA A 182 -7.34 -13.19 17.07
CA ALA A 182 -7.45 -13.89 18.35
C ALA A 182 -6.87 -15.33 18.33
N ARG A 183 -6.58 -15.89 17.15
CA ARG A 183 -6.19 -17.30 16.97
C ARG A 183 -4.88 -17.51 16.21
N THR A 184 -4.24 -16.43 15.78
CA THR A 184 -3.00 -16.48 14.99
C THR A 184 -2.08 -15.33 15.36
N ASP A 185 -0.80 -15.44 14.97
CA ASP A 185 0.18 -14.36 15.04
C ASP A 185 0.28 -13.58 13.72
N LEU A 186 -0.68 -13.72 12.81
CA LEU A 186 -0.70 -13.01 11.53
C LEU A 186 -0.80 -11.49 11.75
N ALA A 187 0.14 -10.74 11.20
CA ALA A 187 0.09 -9.29 11.20
C ALA A 187 -0.96 -8.79 10.21
N TYR A 188 -1.95 -8.03 10.69
CA TYR A 188 -3.05 -7.51 9.87
C TYR A 188 -2.80 -6.07 9.46
N TYR A 189 -2.73 -5.84 8.16
CA TYR A 189 -2.64 -4.51 7.55
C TYR A 189 -3.95 -4.14 6.87
N SER A 190 -4.44 -2.94 7.11
CA SER A 190 -5.57 -2.44 6.33
C SER A 190 -5.17 -2.29 4.85
N GLY A 191 -5.98 -2.84 3.96
CA GLY A 191 -5.90 -2.63 2.52
C GLY A 191 -6.83 -1.53 2.03
N THR A 192 -7.68 -1.02 2.94
CA THR A 192 -8.68 0.04 2.71
C THR A 192 -8.36 1.22 3.62
N ASP A 193 -7.89 2.33 3.05
CA ASP A 193 -7.35 3.47 3.79
C ASP A 193 -8.25 3.97 4.92
N VAL A 194 -9.55 4.13 4.67
CA VAL A 194 -10.53 4.59 5.65
C VAL A 194 -10.72 3.62 6.83
N LEU A 195 -10.40 2.35 6.67
CA LEU A 195 -10.50 1.34 7.73
C LEU A 195 -9.18 1.16 8.52
N THR A 196 -8.16 1.95 8.26
CA THR A 196 -6.89 1.85 8.99
C THR A 196 -7.11 2.00 10.50
N LEU A 197 -7.71 3.09 10.95
CA LEU A 197 -7.94 3.32 12.39
C LEU A 197 -8.89 2.28 13.01
N PRO A 198 -10.04 1.92 12.41
CA PRO A 198 -10.87 0.83 12.91
C PRO A 198 -10.14 -0.51 13.03
N LEU A 199 -9.29 -0.88 12.07
CA LEU A 199 -8.52 -2.12 12.13
C LEU A 199 -7.47 -2.08 13.24
N LEU A 200 -6.77 -0.97 13.46
CA LEU A 200 -5.86 -0.79 14.60
C LEU A 200 -6.60 -1.02 15.93
N ALA A 201 -7.83 -0.56 16.06
CA ALA A 201 -8.62 -0.70 17.27
C ALA A 201 -8.97 -2.16 17.62
N VAL A 202 -8.96 -3.08 16.64
CA VAL A 202 -9.19 -4.52 16.86
C VAL A 202 -7.90 -5.34 16.84
N GLY A 203 -6.73 -4.71 16.79
CA GLY A 203 -5.43 -5.38 16.88
C GLY A 203 -4.64 -5.44 15.57
N GLY A 204 -5.06 -4.75 14.53
CA GLY A 204 -4.26 -4.58 13.33
C GLY A 204 -2.96 -3.85 13.59
N CYS A 205 -1.97 -4.04 12.72
CA CYS A 205 -0.62 -3.50 12.93
C CYS A 205 -0.29 -2.27 12.07
N GLY A 206 -1.05 -2.00 11.00
CA GLY A 206 -0.72 -0.90 10.10
C GLY A 206 -1.59 -0.88 8.84
N VAL A 207 -1.07 -0.28 7.79
CA VAL A 207 -1.77 -0.09 6.51
C VAL A 207 -0.88 -0.35 5.31
N VAL A 208 -1.46 -0.91 4.25
CA VAL A 208 -0.91 -0.88 2.88
C VAL A 208 -1.76 0.08 2.07
N SER A 209 -1.42 1.34 2.17
CA SER A 209 -2.20 2.49 1.72
C SER A 209 -2.02 2.80 0.24
N VAL A 210 -3.02 3.38 -0.38
CA VAL A 210 -2.94 4.05 -1.68
C VAL A 210 -2.85 5.57 -1.49
N VAL A 211 -3.61 6.11 -0.54
CA VAL A 211 -3.66 7.55 -0.26
C VAL A 211 -2.32 8.07 0.31
N SER A 212 -1.49 7.19 0.83
CA SER A 212 -0.13 7.52 1.28
C SER A 212 0.78 8.13 0.23
N HIS A 213 0.49 8.00 -1.05
CA HIS A 213 1.23 8.75 -2.08
C HIS A 213 1.21 10.27 -1.85
N VAL A 214 0.19 10.77 -1.18
CA VAL A 214 -0.03 12.21 -0.95
C VAL A 214 -0.27 12.58 0.52
N ALA A 215 -0.48 11.59 1.41
CA ALA A 215 -0.87 11.82 2.80
C ALA A 215 -0.10 10.95 3.81
N THR A 216 1.11 10.48 3.47
CA THR A 216 1.91 9.61 4.37
C THR A 216 2.03 10.21 5.77
N GLY A 217 2.44 11.48 5.88
CA GLY A 217 2.65 12.13 7.16
C GLY A 217 1.42 12.14 8.06
N ALA A 218 0.26 12.47 7.50
CA ALA A 218 -1.00 12.52 8.26
C ALA A 218 -1.50 11.12 8.66
N ILE A 219 -1.37 10.12 7.78
CA ILE A 219 -1.73 8.72 8.10
C ILE A 219 -0.80 8.17 9.17
N ARG A 220 0.52 8.42 9.08
CA ARG A 220 1.49 8.05 10.10
C ARG A 220 1.17 8.70 11.45
N ALA A 221 0.89 10.00 11.47
CA ALA A 221 0.52 10.71 12.69
C ALA A 221 -0.77 10.14 13.32
N MET A 222 -1.72 9.69 12.51
CA MET A 222 -2.93 9.01 13.00
C MET A 222 -2.59 7.68 13.68
N ILE A 223 -1.72 6.86 13.07
CA ILE A 223 -1.27 5.58 13.62
C ILE A 223 -0.50 5.82 14.93
N GLU A 224 0.45 6.77 14.93
CA GLU A 224 1.27 7.11 16.11
C GLU A 224 0.42 7.66 17.26
N ALA A 225 -0.59 8.49 16.97
CA ALA A 225 -1.51 8.99 17.98
C ALA A 225 -2.31 7.85 18.62
N PHE A 226 -2.78 6.89 17.82
CA PHE A 226 -3.48 5.71 18.33
C PHE A 226 -2.56 4.85 19.21
N ASP A 227 -1.35 4.53 18.73
CA ASP A 227 -0.36 3.73 19.45
C ASP A 227 0.12 4.40 20.74
N GLY A 228 0.22 5.74 20.71
CA GLY A 228 0.56 6.56 21.86
C GLY A 228 -0.57 6.71 22.90
N GLY A 229 -1.75 6.12 22.66
CA GLY A 229 -2.89 6.17 23.57
C GLY A 229 -3.68 7.48 23.50
N ASP A 230 -3.60 8.22 22.40
CA ASP A 230 -4.42 9.40 22.14
C ASP A 230 -5.48 9.13 21.05
N PRO A 231 -6.56 8.40 21.38
CA PRO A 231 -7.61 8.09 20.43
C PRO A 231 -8.40 9.34 19.98
N ARG A 232 -8.39 10.42 20.74
CA ARG A 232 -9.06 11.67 20.34
C ARG A 232 -8.31 12.30 19.16
N ARG A 233 -6.99 12.39 19.24
CA ARG A 233 -6.13 12.89 18.17
C ARG A 233 -6.20 11.96 16.95
N ALA A 234 -6.11 10.64 17.14
CA ALA A 234 -6.24 9.67 16.07
C ALA A 234 -7.56 9.82 15.31
N ASN A 235 -8.70 9.97 16.02
CA ASN A 235 -10.01 10.20 15.43
C ASN A 235 -10.12 11.56 14.72
N ALA A 236 -9.49 12.60 15.23
CA ALA A 236 -9.47 13.92 14.58
C ALA A 236 -8.73 13.85 13.24
N LEU A 237 -7.55 13.20 13.22
CA LEU A 237 -6.75 12.97 12.00
C LEU A 237 -7.50 12.09 11.01
N HIS A 238 -8.10 10.99 11.45
CA HIS A 238 -8.93 10.13 10.61
C HIS A 238 -10.03 10.93 9.90
N ARG A 239 -10.79 11.72 10.64
CA ARG A 239 -11.85 12.57 10.04
C ARG A 239 -11.30 13.62 9.09
N GLY A 240 -10.14 14.19 9.41
CA GLY A 240 -9.47 15.15 8.53
C GLY A 240 -8.96 14.53 7.24
N LEU A 241 -8.69 13.23 7.21
CA LEU A 241 -8.25 12.49 6.03
C LEU A 241 -9.41 11.99 5.15
N LEU A 242 -10.66 11.98 5.63
CA LEU A 242 -11.80 11.44 4.87
C LEU A 242 -11.94 12.02 3.46
N PRO A 243 -11.76 13.33 3.22
CA PRO A 243 -11.85 13.85 1.86
C PRO A 243 -10.79 13.27 0.92
N ALA A 244 -9.56 13.02 1.40
CA ALA A 244 -8.51 12.40 0.60
C ALA A 244 -8.80 10.90 0.36
N PHE A 245 -9.25 10.18 1.40
CA PHE A 245 -9.64 8.77 1.28
C PHE A 245 -10.74 8.59 0.24
N GLU A 246 -11.77 9.42 0.28
CA GLU A 246 -12.87 9.38 -0.68
C GLU A 246 -12.44 9.88 -2.06
N GLY A 247 -11.68 10.98 -2.11
CA GLY A 247 -11.24 11.63 -3.35
C GLY A 247 -10.44 10.69 -4.25
N ILE A 248 -9.44 10.00 -3.72
CA ILE A 248 -8.58 9.06 -4.47
C ILE A 248 -9.38 7.85 -5.00
N PHE A 249 -10.43 7.44 -4.33
CA PHE A 249 -11.23 6.27 -4.71
C PHE A 249 -12.56 6.60 -5.41
N ARG A 250 -12.78 7.85 -5.85
CA ARG A 250 -13.96 8.21 -6.69
C ARG A 250 -13.96 7.49 -8.03
N SER A 251 -12.80 7.08 -8.51
CA SER A 251 -12.61 6.23 -9.67
C SER A 251 -11.70 5.05 -9.25
N GLN A 252 -11.16 4.31 -10.22
CA GLN A 252 -10.17 3.29 -9.89
C GLN A 252 -8.91 3.97 -9.31
N GLY A 253 -8.48 3.53 -8.11
CA GLY A 253 -7.52 4.27 -7.27
C GLY A 253 -6.24 4.71 -7.98
N VAL A 254 -5.65 3.90 -8.90
CA VAL A 254 -4.42 4.31 -9.61
C VAL A 254 -4.64 5.54 -10.49
N ILE A 255 -5.81 5.69 -11.12
CA ILE A 255 -6.12 6.81 -12.02
C ILE A 255 -5.97 8.14 -11.27
N LEU A 256 -6.64 8.25 -10.14
CA LEU A 256 -6.64 9.49 -9.37
C LEU A 256 -5.36 9.64 -8.53
N THR A 257 -4.68 8.56 -8.16
CA THR A 257 -3.36 8.63 -7.53
C THR A 257 -2.32 9.21 -8.50
N LYS A 258 -2.29 8.77 -9.76
CA LYS A 258 -1.40 9.35 -10.79
C LYS A 258 -1.71 10.82 -11.04
N ALA A 259 -3.01 11.17 -11.10
CA ALA A 259 -3.41 12.57 -11.22
C ALA A 259 -2.95 13.41 -10.01
N ALA A 260 -3.07 12.88 -8.78
CA ALA A 260 -2.59 13.56 -7.57
C ALA A 260 -1.07 13.77 -7.58
N LEU A 261 -0.31 12.76 -7.96
CA LEU A 261 1.15 12.85 -8.09
C LEU A 261 1.55 13.89 -9.17
N ALA A 262 0.87 13.90 -10.31
CA ALA A 262 1.09 14.89 -11.35
C ALA A 262 0.82 16.32 -10.87
N LEU A 263 -0.24 16.53 -10.06
CA LEU A 263 -0.52 17.83 -9.42
C LEU A 263 0.59 18.27 -8.45
N ALA A 264 1.32 17.30 -7.86
CA ALA A 264 2.44 17.55 -6.96
C ALA A 264 3.80 17.65 -7.72
N GLY A 265 3.82 17.51 -9.03
CA GLY A 265 5.08 17.49 -9.82
C GLY A 265 5.94 16.24 -9.59
N LEU A 266 5.31 15.15 -9.13
CA LEU A 266 5.96 13.87 -8.87
C LEU A 266 5.81 12.91 -10.06
N PRO A 267 6.71 11.93 -10.21
CA PRO A 267 6.63 10.93 -11.29
C PRO A 267 5.32 10.12 -11.22
N ALA A 268 4.61 10.03 -12.33
CA ALA A 268 3.38 9.27 -12.44
C ALA A 268 3.18 8.69 -13.85
N GLY A 269 3.14 9.55 -14.87
CA GLY A 269 2.83 9.19 -16.25
C GLY A 269 1.37 8.76 -16.47
N PRO A 270 1.01 8.31 -17.67
CA PRO A 270 -0.32 7.83 -17.98
C PRO A 270 -0.61 6.49 -17.32
N VAL A 271 -1.89 6.06 -17.32
CA VAL A 271 -2.25 4.67 -17.04
C VAL A 271 -2.21 3.86 -18.34
N ARG A 272 -2.02 2.54 -18.24
CA ARG A 272 -2.11 1.63 -19.39
C ARG A 272 -3.55 1.15 -19.60
N ALA A 273 -3.94 0.98 -20.86
CA ALA A 273 -5.22 0.34 -21.19
C ALA A 273 -5.36 -1.04 -20.51
N PRO A 274 -6.56 -1.43 -20.06
CA PRO A 274 -7.86 -0.82 -20.38
C PRO A 274 -8.23 0.40 -19.53
N LEU A 275 -7.37 0.84 -18.59
CA LEU A 275 -7.60 2.08 -17.85
C LEU A 275 -7.41 3.30 -18.75
N VAL A 276 -8.00 4.41 -18.35
CA VAL A 276 -7.88 5.72 -19.01
C VAL A 276 -7.48 6.77 -17.96
N ASP A 277 -6.77 7.79 -18.40
CA ASP A 277 -6.35 8.88 -17.52
C ASP A 277 -7.56 9.65 -16.96
N ALA A 278 -7.37 10.29 -15.81
CA ALA A 278 -8.37 11.11 -15.18
C ALA A 278 -8.81 12.26 -16.09
N THR A 279 -10.13 12.47 -16.21
CA THR A 279 -10.69 13.60 -16.92
C THR A 279 -10.42 14.92 -16.20
N PRO A 280 -10.45 16.08 -16.90
CA PRO A 280 -10.29 17.39 -16.25
C PRO A 280 -11.30 17.64 -15.11
N VAL A 281 -12.52 17.09 -15.22
CA VAL A 281 -13.54 17.19 -14.17
C VAL A 281 -13.16 16.39 -12.93
N GLU A 282 -12.65 15.17 -13.12
CA GLU A 282 -12.17 14.32 -12.01
C GLU A 282 -10.96 14.95 -11.33
N VAL A 283 -10.00 15.49 -12.10
CA VAL A 283 -8.83 16.20 -11.56
C VAL A 283 -9.26 17.43 -10.75
N SER A 284 -10.24 18.20 -11.23
CA SER A 284 -10.75 19.37 -10.51
C SER A 284 -11.41 18.98 -9.19
N ARG A 285 -12.22 17.91 -9.17
CA ARG A 285 -12.81 17.38 -7.93
C ARG A 285 -11.75 16.86 -6.97
N LEU A 286 -10.80 16.08 -7.47
CA LEU A 286 -9.69 15.57 -6.67
C LEU A 286 -8.90 16.71 -5.99
N ARG A 287 -8.61 17.79 -6.73
CA ARG A 287 -7.95 18.98 -6.16
C ARG A 287 -8.76 19.57 -4.99
N ALA A 288 -10.07 19.66 -5.12
CA ALA A 288 -10.93 20.15 -4.04
C ALA A 288 -10.94 19.21 -2.83
N ASP A 289 -10.99 17.88 -3.06
CA ASP A 289 -10.93 16.87 -2.00
C ASP A 289 -9.60 16.94 -1.25
N LEU A 290 -8.48 17.03 -1.97
CA LEU A 290 -7.15 17.13 -1.35
C LEU A 290 -6.96 18.46 -0.59
N ALA A 291 -7.51 19.55 -1.10
CA ALA A 291 -7.49 20.84 -0.40
C ALA A 291 -8.34 20.85 0.88
N ALA A 292 -9.41 20.07 0.93
CA ALA A 292 -10.26 19.91 2.11
C ALA A 292 -9.68 18.93 3.14
N ALA A 293 -8.71 18.10 2.76
CA ALA A 293 -8.11 17.11 3.64
C ALA A 293 -6.97 17.72 4.47
N VAL A 294 -6.77 17.20 5.69
CA VAL A 294 -5.59 17.48 6.50
C VAL A 294 -4.46 16.55 6.05
N LEU A 295 -3.60 17.03 5.15
CA LEU A 295 -2.49 16.24 4.58
C LEU A 295 -1.18 16.47 5.33
N ASP A 296 -0.94 17.69 5.81
CA ASP A 296 0.24 18.06 6.60
C ASP A 296 -0.10 18.17 8.07
N VAL A 297 0.62 17.42 8.89
CA VAL A 297 0.53 17.50 10.36
C VAL A 297 1.89 17.95 10.85
N ALA A 298 1.93 19.11 11.52
CA ALA A 298 3.12 19.50 12.26
C ALA A 298 3.46 18.37 13.26
N GLY A 299 4.67 17.83 13.14
CA GLY A 299 5.15 16.80 14.07
C GLY A 299 5.04 17.26 15.52
N PRO A 300 5.18 16.37 16.51
CA PRO A 300 5.29 16.78 17.90
C PRO A 300 6.44 17.82 18.03
N PRO A 301 6.33 18.81 18.92
CA PRO A 301 7.39 19.79 19.11
C PRO A 301 8.71 19.05 19.37
N GLU A 302 9.75 19.45 18.65
CA GLU A 302 11.08 18.82 18.81
C GLU A 302 11.52 18.92 20.27
N PRO A 303 12.10 17.85 20.85
CA PRO A 303 12.71 17.94 22.15
C PRO A 303 13.80 19.01 22.11
N VAL A 304 13.79 19.91 23.08
CA VAL A 304 14.77 20.99 23.19
C VAL A 304 16.18 20.39 23.22
N GLY A 305 16.97 20.64 22.15
CA GLY A 305 18.34 20.13 22.03
C GLY A 305 18.60 19.08 20.95
N ALA A 306 17.61 18.74 20.11
CA ALA A 306 17.84 17.86 18.97
C ALA A 306 18.62 18.59 17.84
N PRO A 307 19.55 17.89 17.12
CA PRO A 307 20.22 18.49 15.97
C PRO A 307 19.20 18.80 14.86
N PRO A 308 19.42 19.82 14.03
CA PRO A 308 18.47 20.26 13.02
C PRO A 308 18.15 19.10 12.07
N ARG A 309 16.88 18.74 11.96
CA ARG A 309 16.40 17.80 10.94
C ARG A 309 16.73 18.38 9.57
N ARG A 310 17.26 17.56 8.68
CA ARG A 310 17.31 17.92 7.26
C ARG A 310 15.89 18.25 6.84
N THR A 311 15.68 19.45 6.33
CA THR A 311 14.38 19.87 5.80
C THR A 311 13.98 18.91 4.71
N SER A 312 12.96 18.10 4.95
CA SER A 312 12.28 17.34 3.88
C SER A 312 11.83 18.32 2.80
N PRO A 313 11.90 17.95 1.53
CA PRO A 313 11.29 18.77 0.48
C PRO A 313 9.81 18.98 0.85
N ALA A 314 9.36 20.22 0.70
CA ALA A 314 8.07 20.73 1.15
C ALA A 314 6.93 19.72 0.94
N GLY A 315 6.11 19.58 1.97
CA GLY A 315 4.89 18.79 1.93
C GLY A 315 4.03 19.12 0.71
N PHE A 316 3.11 18.23 0.39
CA PHE A 316 2.23 18.29 -0.78
C PHE A 316 1.53 19.67 -0.87
N ALA A 317 2.16 20.61 -1.55
CA ALA A 317 1.57 21.91 -1.84
C ALA A 317 0.80 21.82 -3.17
N VAL A 318 -0.52 21.83 -3.09
CA VAL A 318 -1.34 22.05 -4.29
C VAL A 318 -1.10 23.49 -4.71
N ALA A 319 -0.40 23.69 -5.83
CA ALA A 319 -0.18 25.01 -6.39
C ALA A 319 -1.55 25.66 -6.67
N THR A 320 -1.87 26.70 -5.90
CA THR A 320 -3.01 27.58 -6.22
C THR A 320 -2.62 28.38 -7.46
N ALA A 321 -3.28 28.12 -8.59
CA ALA A 321 -3.16 28.96 -9.76
C ALA A 321 -3.70 30.35 -9.38
N GLY A 322 -2.80 31.34 -9.26
CA GLY A 322 -3.16 32.73 -9.11
C GLY A 322 -3.98 33.16 -10.34
N GLU A 323 -5.10 33.78 -10.09
CA GLU A 323 -5.86 34.51 -11.09
C GLU A 323 -4.93 35.59 -11.66
N ALA A 324 -4.58 35.44 -12.94
CA ALA A 324 -4.03 36.53 -13.72
C ALA A 324 -5.21 37.25 -14.39
N SER A 325 -5.38 38.50 -14.00
CA SER A 325 -6.28 39.47 -14.60
C SER A 325 -5.98 39.74 -16.06
#